data_ec25af21b91e89605d5e6b5b4d5860a7
#
_entry.id   ec25af21b91e89605d5e6b5b4d5860a7
#
_cell.length_a   1.000
_cell.length_b   1.000
_cell.length_c   1.000
_cell.angle_alpha   90.00
_cell.angle_beta   90.00
_cell.angle_gamma   90.00
#
_symmetry.space_group_name_H-M   'P 1'
#
loop_
_entity.id
_entity.type
_entity.pdbx_description
1 polymer ?
#
loop_
_entity_poly.entity_id
_entity_poly.type
_entity_poly.pdbx_seq_one_letter_code
_entity_poly.pdbx_strand_id
1 'polypeptide(L)'
;KRQNDDDPAHAVKIRVKDTGEDFGAIEAQKHNGSALVDIKGLVDIDSKMWRAVESHGAKVSIGGGTIRGTDVASLAAYTGGSILVNAKLNDENKVEATSATRPVKITGDVSAESGGHVMLGLNNKDSFLKGLVTTDISGINPDTQKWGKIPGKVSMVLANGAVWEHKQVGVGYYHKKGADFNYKNRGKGESIDSHVTSLRADKGILLQNDPHKLTIDKYEGNMKLVYEHENAGTKAEDYKTGDVHIKEAAKNSSVTMVTDNSGITMTDDKQVYNVLNTLAGKLYYEAYKNGE
;
A
#
# COMPACT_ATOMS: atom_id res chain seq x y z
N LYS A 1 -16.20 -31.22 11.88
CA LYS A 1 -16.77 -29.84 11.91
C LYS A 1 -15.91 -29.00 11.00
N ARG A 2 -16.47 -28.35 9.98
CA ARG A 2 -15.75 -27.31 9.23
C ARG A 2 -15.42 -26.19 10.21
N GLN A 3 -14.15 -25.85 10.32
CA GLN A 3 -13.68 -24.70 11.04
C GLN A 3 -14.27 -23.45 10.38
N ASN A 4 -14.78 -22.51 11.16
CA ASN A 4 -15.24 -21.24 10.62
C ASN A 4 -14.04 -20.38 10.27
N ASP A 5 -13.70 -20.31 8.98
CA ASP A 5 -12.55 -19.57 8.46
C ASP A 5 -12.63 -18.04 8.73
N ASP A 6 -13.82 -17.56 9.10
CA ASP A 6 -14.07 -16.14 9.38
C ASP A 6 -14.04 -15.80 10.89
N ASP A 7 -13.83 -16.80 11.75
CA ASP A 7 -13.74 -16.59 13.19
C ASP A 7 -12.32 -16.15 13.61
N PRO A 8 -12.13 -14.93 14.15
CA PRO A 8 -10.83 -14.47 14.62
C PRO A 8 -10.18 -15.37 15.69
N ALA A 9 -10.97 -16.12 16.44
CA ALA A 9 -10.46 -17.07 17.43
C ALA A 9 -9.69 -18.24 16.77
N HIS A 10 -9.99 -18.54 15.52
CA HIS A 10 -9.36 -19.58 14.71
C HIS A 10 -8.31 -19.05 13.72
N ALA A 11 -7.95 -17.77 13.83
CA ALA A 11 -6.90 -17.20 12.98
C ALA A 11 -5.56 -17.91 13.16
N VAL A 12 -4.82 -18.04 12.06
CA VAL A 12 -3.42 -18.53 12.10
C VAL A 12 -2.56 -17.44 12.76
N LYS A 13 -2.02 -17.75 13.95
CA LYS A 13 -1.24 -16.78 14.75
C LYS A 13 0.26 -17.01 14.57
N ILE A 14 0.96 -15.96 14.11
CA ILE A 14 2.42 -15.98 13.95
C ILE A 14 3.00 -14.76 14.65
N ARG A 15 4.00 -14.97 15.48
CA ARG A 15 4.72 -13.92 16.20
C ARG A 15 6.20 -14.06 15.96
N VAL A 16 6.81 -13.06 15.31
CA VAL A 16 8.25 -13.00 15.09
C VAL A 16 8.83 -11.88 15.96
N LYS A 17 9.71 -12.27 16.87
CA LYS A 17 10.45 -11.33 17.73
C LYS A 17 11.72 -10.87 17.03
N ASP A 18 12.32 -9.82 17.54
CA ASP A 18 13.64 -9.38 17.09
C ASP A 18 14.69 -10.43 17.46
N THR A 19 15.21 -11.11 16.44
CA THR A 19 16.24 -12.17 16.57
C THR A 19 17.59 -11.69 16.02
N GLY A 20 17.65 -10.49 15.43
CA GLY A 20 18.83 -9.97 14.75
C GLY A 20 19.12 -10.60 13.39
N GLU A 21 18.20 -11.38 12.84
CA GLU A 21 18.32 -12.08 11.55
C GLU A 21 17.20 -11.70 10.58
N ASP A 22 17.41 -11.97 9.27
CA ASP A 22 16.53 -11.55 8.17
C ASP A 22 15.35 -12.53 7.96
N PHE A 23 14.54 -12.78 9.01
CA PHE A 23 13.39 -13.68 8.94
C PHE A 23 12.07 -12.96 9.14
N GLY A 24 11.12 -13.25 8.23
CA GLY A 24 9.72 -12.85 8.36
C GLY A 24 8.85 -13.94 8.99
N ALA A 25 7.53 -13.66 9.03
CA ALA A 25 6.57 -14.64 9.54
C ALA A 25 6.19 -15.70 8.50
N ILE A 26 6.11 -15.30 7.24
CA ILE A 26 5.87 -16.17 6.09
C ILE A 26 6.89 -15.83 5.02
N GLU A 27 7.68 -16.79 4.64
CA GLU A 27 8.59 -16.69 3.50
C GLU A 27 8.28 -17.84 2.54
N ALA A 28 7.86 -17.51 1.32
CA ALA A 28 7.60 -18.46 0.26
C ALA A 28 8.59 -18.23 -0.88
N GLN A 29 9.44 -19.20 -1.13
CA GLN A 29 10.45 -19.12 -2.18
C GLN A 29 10.31 -20.28 -3.17
N LYS A 30 10.33 -19.94 -4.46
CA LYS A 30 10.37 -20.92 -5.54
C LYS A 30 11.83 -21.17 -5.95
N HIS A 31 12.29 -22.40 -5.79
CA HIS A 31 13.58 -22.85 -6.34
C HIS A 31 13.39 -23.56 -7.69
N ASN A 32 12.57 -24.60 -7.70
CA ASN A 32 12.19 -25.35 -8.90
C ASN A 32 10.70 -25.69 -8.82
N GLY A 33 9.98 -25.64 -9.94
CA GLY A 33 8.54 -25.92 -9.95
C GLY A 33 7.69 -24.75 -9.45
N SER A 34 6.63 -25.01 -8.65
CA SER A 34 5.76 -24.02 -8.05
C SER A 34 5.77 -24.10 -6.53
N ALA A 35 5.67 -22.96 -5.86
CA ALA A 35 5.51 -22.89 -4.41
C ALA A 35 4.23 -22.10 -4.09
N LEU A 36 3.41 -22.62 -3.18
CA LEU A 36 2.12 -22.04 -2.79
C LEU A 36 1.96 -22.09 -1.28
N VAL A 37 1.66 -20.95 -0.69
CA VAL A 37 1.08 -20.83 0.66
C VAL A 37 -0.35 -20.36 0.50
N ASP A 38 -1.34 -21.14 0.93
CA ASP A 38 -2.76 -20.83 0.81
C ASP A 38 -3.45 -20.92 2.17
N ILE A 39 -3.70 -19.75 2.77
CA ILE A 39 -4.42 -19.60 4.05
C ILE A 39 -5.79 -19.02 3.73
N LYS A 40 -6.80 -19.89 3.63
CA LYS A 40 -8.16 -19.49 3.23
C LYS A 40 -8.89 -18.64 4.27
N GLY A 41 -8.53 -18.78 5.54
CA GLY A 41 -9.14 -18.05 6.65
C GLY A 41 -8.35 -16.79 7.04
N LEU A 42 -8.55 -16.37 8.29
CA LEU A 42 -7.90 -15.21 8.86
C LEU A 42 -6.50 -15.53 9.39
N VAL A 43 -5.64 -14.53 9.32
CA VAL A 43 -4.33 -14.55 9.99
C VAL A 43 -4.27 -13.49 11.09
N ASP A 44 -3.39 -13.70 12.04
CA ASP A 44 -2.97 -12.74 13.05
C ASP A 44 -1.43 -12.78 13.14
N ILE A 45 -0.78 -11.99 12.31
CA ILE A 45 0.67 -11.94 12.15
C ILE A 45 1.20 -10.66 12.79
N ASP A 46 2.20 -10.80 13.66
CA ASP A 46 2.99 -9.69 14.18
C ASP A 46 4.48 -10.02 14.04
N SER A 47 5.13 -9.38 13.08
CA SER A 47 6.57 -9.50 12.83
C SER A 47 7.27 -8.19 13.11
N LYS A 48 8.26 -8.23 13.99
CA LYS A 48 9.13 -7.11 14.32
C LYS A 48 10.45 -7.14 13.57
N MET A 49 10.57 -8.08 12.65
CA MET A 49 11.79 -8.29 11.87
C MET A 49 11.47 -8.40 10.40
N TRP A 50 12.36 -7.84 9.60
CA TRP A 50 12.43 -7.97 8.15
C TRP A 50 11.09 -7.70 7.44
N ARG A 51 10.66 -8.59 6.57
CA ARG A 51 9.39 -8.54 5.84
C ARG A 51 8.44 -9.55 6.45
N ALA A 52 7.28 -9.11 6.94
CA ALA A 52 6.38 -10.04 7.64
C ALA A 52 5.87 -11.17 6.74
N VAL A 53 5.49 -10.86 5.50
CA VAL A 53 5.09 -11.83 4.47
C VAL A 53 5.89 -11.57 3.21
N GLU A 54 6.59 -12.60 2.75
CA GLU A 54 7.50 -12.50 1.60
C GLU A 54 7.19 -13.59 0.57
N SER A 55 7.18 -13.21 -0.70
CA SER A 55 7.01 -14.13 -1.83
C SER A 55 8.09 -13.90 -2.87
N HIS A 56 8.95 -14.89 -3.05
CA HIS A 56 10.03 -14.89 -4.03
C HIS A 56 9.75 -15.92 -5.14
N GLY A 57 9.17 -15.49 -6.23
CA GLY A 57 8.75 -16.37 -7.33
C GLY A 57 7.63 -17.35 -6.98
N ALA A 58 7.07 -17.25 -5.77
CA ALA A 58 6.03 -18.12 -5.23
C ALA A 58 4.66 -17.43 -5.26
N LYS A 59 3.63 -18.11 -4.78
CA LYS A 59 2.32 -17.53 -4.54
C LYS A 59 1.97 -17.64 -3.05
N VAL A 60 1.58 -16.53 -2.44
CA VAL A 60 1.02 -16.48 -1.08
C VAL A 60 -0.41 -15.94 -1.19
N SER A 61 -1.39 -16.68 -0.68
CA SER A 61 -2.79 -16.29 -0.66
C SER A 61 -3.29 -16.32 0.79
N ILE A 62 -3.88 -15.22 1.24
CA ILE A 62 -4.38 -15.02 2.60
C ILE A 62 -5.82 -14.52 2.53
N GLY A 63 -6.74 -15.20 3.22
CA GLY A 63 -8.16 -14.84 3.19
C GLY A 63 -8.50 -13.52 3.86
N GLY A 64 -7.72 -13.04 4.81
CA GLY A 64 -7.89 -11.78 5.52
C GLY A 64 -7.22 -11.80 6.90
N GLY A 65 -7.58 -10.87 7.76
CA GLY A 65 -7.06 -10.79 9.13
C GLY A 65 -6.07 -9.64 9.34
N THR A 66 -5.20 -9.79 10.33
CA THR A 66 -4.24 -8.76 10.76
C THR A 66 -2.84 -9.16 10.36
N ILE A 67 -2.12 -8.26 9.68
CA ILE A 67 -0.71 -8.41 9.31
C ILE A 67 0.01 -7.15 9.77
N ARG A 68 0.93 -7.30 10.70
CA ARG A 68 1.78 -6.24 11.21
C ARG A 68 3.23 -6.57 10.94
N GLY A 69 3.88 -5.76 10.10
CA GLY A 69 5.30 -5.85 9.80
C GLY A 69 5.92 -4.46 9.88
N THR A 70 6.56 -4.14 11.00
CA THR A 70 6.97 -2.75 11.31
C THR A 70 8.46 -2.50 11.15
N ASP A 71 9.21 -3.46 10.63
CA ASP A 71 10.62 -3.27 10.30
C ASP A 71 10.80 -2.80 8.85
N VAL A 72 10.90 -3.69 7.89
CA VAL A 72 11.13 -3.34 6.48
C VAL A 72 9.83 -3.23 5.70
N ALA A 73 9.00 -4.27 5.75
CA ALA A 73 7.71 -4.30 5.06
C ALA A 73 6.73 -5.25 5.76
N SER A 74 5.44 -4.99 5.57
CA SER A 74 4.40 -5.95 5.92
C SER A 74 4.25 -7.04 4.85
N LEU A 75 4.31 -6.64 3.58
CA LEU A 75 4.19 -7.52 2.42
C LEU A 75 5.28 -7.17 1.40
N ALA A 76 5.97 -8.19 0.87
CA ALA A 76 6.96 -8.01 -0.18
C ALA A 76 6.90 -9.14 -1.22
N ALA A 77 6.59 -8.82 -2.47
CA ALA A 77 6.59 -9.76 -3.58
C ALA A 77 7.66 -9.39 -4.60
N TYR A 78 8.49 -10.35 -5.01
CA TYR A 78 9.54 -10.10 -5.99
C TYR A 78 9.88 -11.34 -6.83
N THR A 79 10.63 -11.13 -7.89
CA THR A 79 11.05 -12.18 -8.83
C THR A 79 9.86 -12.97 -9.38
N GLY A 80 8.78 -12.26 -9.80
CA GLY A 80 7.56 -12.89 -10.32
C GLY A 80 6.68 -13.54 -9.25
N GLY A 81 6.98 -13.35 -7.96
CA GLY A 81 6.14 -13.82 -6.86
C GLY A 81 4.84 -13.03 -6.74
N SER A 82 3.86 -13.58 -6.07
CA SER A 82 2.59 -12.90 -5.82
C SER A 82 2.09 -13.07 -4.39
N ILE A 83 1.51 -12.01 -3.83
CA ILE A 83 0.83 -12.01 -2.54
C ILE A 83 -0.59 -11.49 -2.76
N LEU A 84 -1.58 -12.26 -2.35
CA LEU A 84 -2.99 -11.91 -2.40
C LEU A 84 -3.55 -11.90 -0.98
N VAL A 85 -4.14 -10.80 -0.56
CA VAL A 85 -4.82 -10.69 0.74
C VAL A 85 -6.27 -10.29 0.49
N ASN A 86 -7.22 -11.19 0.78
CA ASN A 86 -8.63 -11.03 0.46
C ASN A 86 -8.86 -10.60 -1.00
N ALA A 87 -8.06 -11.11 -1.93
CA ALA A 87 -8.03 -10.66 -3.31
C ALA A 87 -7.96 -11.83 -4.28
N LYS A 88 -8.50 -11.61 -5.46
CA LYS A 88 -8.40 -12.49 -6.65
C LYS A 88 -8.30 -11.62 -7.90
N LEU A 89 -7.88 -12.23 -9.00
CA LEU A 89 -8.06 -11.67 -10.33
C LEU A 89 -9.38 -12.19 -10.92
N ASN A 90 -10.13 -11.31 -11.54
CA ASN A 90 -11.28 -11.69 -12.34
C ASN A 90 -10.87 -12.03 -13.79
N ASP A 91 -11.85 -12.38 -14.64
CA ASP A 91 -11.60 -12.76 -16.03
C ASP A 91 -11.00 -11.61 -16.89
N GLU A 92 -11.14 -10.37 -16.45
CA GLU A 92 -10.53 -9.18 -17.07
C GLU A 92 -9.14 -8.86 -16.53
N ASN A 93 -8.56 -9.72 -15.69
CA ASN A 93 -7.31 -9.50 -14.96
C ASN A 93 -7.33 -8.27 -14.03
N LYS A 94 -8.50 -7.86 -13.57
CA LYS A 94 -8.68 -6.84 -12.57
C LYS A 94 -8.73 -7.47 -11.17
N VAL A 95 -8.18 -6.79 -10.19
CA VAL A 95 -8.24 -7.23 -8.80
C VAL A 95 -9.64 -7.00 -8.23
N GLU A 96 -10.17 -8.01 -7.56
CA GLU A 96 -11.41 -7.98 -6.80
C GLU A 96 -11.19 -8.50 -5.39
N ALA A 97 -11.94 -7.98 -4.43
CA ALA A 97 -11.97 -8.56 -3.09
C ALA A 97 -12.76 -9.89 -3.12
N THR A 98 -12.24 -10.89 -2.41
CA THR A 98 -12.93 -12.21 -2.30
C THR A 98 -14.05 -12.20 -1.29
N SER A 99 -14.01 -11.30 -0.31
CA SER A 99 -15.03 -11.16 0.73
C SER A 99 -15.23 -9.69 1.11
N ALA A 100 -16.49 -9.31 1.35
CA ALA A 100 -16.85 -8.01 1.92
C ALA A 100 -16.94 -8.04 3.46
N THR A 101 -16.89 -9.21 4.07
CA THR A 101 -17.04 -9.38 5.52
C THR A 101 -15.72 -9.61 6.24
N ARG A 102 -14.71 -10.14 5.54
CA ARG A 102 -13.40 -10.38 6.13
C ARG A 102 -12.62 -9.08 6.29
N PRO A 103 -12.23 -8.69 7.51
CA PRO A 103 -11.37 -7.52 7.68
C PRO A 103 -9.96 -7.83 7.19
N VAL A 104 -9.33 -6.84 6.58
CA VAL A 104 -7.91 -6.85 6.22
C VAL A 104 -7.25 -5.66 6.91
N LYS A 105 -6.42 -5.93 7.91
CA LYS A 105 -5.77 -4.91 8.74
C LYS A 105 -4.27 -5.02 8.59
N ILE A 106 -3.69 -4.14 7.77
CA ILE A 106 -2.26 -4.17 7.46
C ILE A 106 -1.59 -2.94 8.07
N THR A 107 -0.55 -3.18 8.86
CA THR A 107 0.35 -2.14 9.37
C THR A 107 1.77 -2.48 8.95
N GLY A 108 2.36 -1.61 8.14
CA GLY A 108 3.68 -1.79 7.53
C GLY A 108 3.65 -1.49 6.04
N ASP A 109 4.79 -1.09 5.51
CA ASP A 109 4.93 -0.76 4.10
C ASP A 109 4.75 -2.01 3.22
N VAL A 110 4.31 -1.80 1.99
CA VAL A 110 4.08 -2.84 0.98
C VAL A 110 5.02 -2.62 -0.19
N SER A 111 5.70 -3.67 -0.64
CA SER A 111 6.58 -3.58 -1.81
C SER A 111 6.32 -4.67 -2.85
N ALA A 112 6.52 -4.33 -4.11
CA ALA A 112 6.51 -5.26 -5.23
C ALA A 112 7.63 -4.89 -6.22
N GLU A 113 8.45 -5.87 -6.59
CA GLU A 113 9.65 -5.64 -7.39
C GLU A 113 9.89 -6.78 -8.38
N SER A 114 10.63 -6.49 -9.45
CA SER A 114 11.10 -7.51 -10.39
C SER A 114 10.00 -8.47 -10.85
N GLY A 115 8.88 -7.93 -11.30
CA GLY A 115 7.71 -8.71 -11.73
C GLY A 115 6.85 -9.25 -10.58
N GLY A 116 7.16 -8.93 -9.33
CA GLY A 116 6.30 -9.26 -8.19
C GLY A 116 4.95 -8.55 -8.25
N HIS A 117 3.92 -9.16 -7.69
CA HIS A 117 2.57 -8.59 -7.68
C HIS A 117 1.91 -8.74 -6.30
N VAL A 118 1.61 -7.63 -5.65
CA VAL A 118 0.80 -7.60 -4.43
C VAL A 118 -0.62 -7.15 -4.79
N MET A 119 -1.61 -7.92 -4.36
CA MET A 119 -3.03 -7.68 -4.60
C MET A 119 -3.78 -7.61 -3.27
N LEU A 120 -4.48 -6.50 -3.03
CA LEU A 120 -5.15 -6.22 -1.76
C LEU A 120 -6.64 -5.96 -1.97
N GLY A 121 -7.48 -6.65 -1.20
CA GLY A 121 -8.93 -6.43 -1.15
C GLY A 121 -9.34 -5.81 0.18
N LEU A 122 -9.27 -4.49 0.32
CA LEU A 122 -9.77 -3.75 1.48
C LEU A 122 -11.23 -3.36 1.21
N ASN A 123 -12.19 -4.14 1.74
CA ASN A 123 -13.57 -4.08 1.26
C ASN A 123 -14.62 -3.99 2.39
N ASN A 124 -14.27 -3.39 3.51
CA ASN A 124 -15.21 -3.03 4.57
C ASN A 124 -14.60 -1.97 5.49
N LYS A 125 -15.44 -1.35 6.30
CA LYS A 125 -15.05 -0.28 7.23
C LYS A 125 -14.02 -0.66 8.29
N ASP A 126 -13.84 -1.94 8.56
CA ASP A 126 -12.88 -2.45 9.53
C ASP A 126 -11.52 -2.80 8.87
N SER A 127 -11.44 -2.63 7.55
CA SER A 127 -10.21 -2.87 6.77
C SER A 127 -9.40 -1.60 6.63
N PHE A 128 -8.09 -1.74 6.77
CA PHE A 128 -7.15 -0.65 6.53
C PHE A 128 -5.77 -1.15 6.06
N LEU A 129 -5.08 -0.27 5.37
CA LEU A 129 -3.64 -0.31 5.18
C LEU A 129 -3.05 0.95 5.81
N LYS A 130 -2.07 0.81 6.71
CA LYS A 130 -1.20 1.89 7.16
C LYS A 130 0.21 1.58 6.72
N GLY A 131 0.69 2.31 5.71
CA GLY A 131 2.00 2.09 5.12
C GLY A 131 2.14 2.78 3.77
N LEU A 132 3.38 2.93 3.32
CA LEU A 132 3.70 3.27 1.95
C LEU A 132 3.48 2.05 1.04
N VAL A 133 3.28 2.31 -0.23
CA VAL A 133 3.26 1.28 -1.27
C VAL A 133 4.33 1.61 -2.28
N THR A 134 5.30 0.72 -2.46
CA THR A 134 6.44 0.95 -3.34
C THR A 134 6.57 -0.14 -4.40
N THR A 135 7.09 0.25 -5.55
CA THR A 135 7.49 -0.67 -6.61
C THR A 135 8.89 -0.27 -7.08
N ASP A 136 9.54 -1.11 -7.86
CA ASP A 136 10.81 -0.76 -8.48
C ASP A 136 10.71 0.44 -9.44
N ILE A 137 9.51 0.75 -9.93
CA ILE A 137 9.26 2.02 -10.65
C ILE A 137 9.43 3.21 -9.71
N SER A 138 8.98 3.10 -8.46
CA SER A 138 9.12 4.19 -7.47
C SER A 138 10.58 4.54 -7.18
N GLY A 139 11.46 3.54 -7.27
CA GLY A 139 12.88 3.66 -6.90
C GLY A 139 13.86 3.52 -8.06
N ILE A 140 13.41 3.54 -9.31
CA ILE A 140 14.33 3.47 -10.45
C ILE A 140 15.35 4.60 -10.39
N ASN A 141 16.59 4.22 -10.19
CA ASN A 141 17.72 5.11 -10.45
C ASN A 141 17.93 5.22 -11.97
N PRO A 142 17.66 6.38 -12.57
CA PRO A 142 17.79 6.57 -14.01
C PRO A 142 19.21 6.28 -14.53
N ASP A 143 20.22 6.36 -13.68
CA ASP A 143 21.61 6.15 -14.06
C ASP A 143 22.03 4.68 -14.13
N THR A 144 21.29 3.76 -13.49
CA THR A 144 21.70 2.37 -13.41
C THR A 144 20.79 1.40 -14.14
N GLN A 145 19.52 1.73 -14.36
CA GLN A 145 18.48 0.88 -15.00
C GLN A 145 18.54 -0.62 -14.62
N LYS A 146 19.11 -0.93 -13.45
CA LYS A 146 19.45 -2.31 -13.07
C LYS A 146 18.34 -3.08 -12.39
N TRP A 147 17.18 -2.46 -12.19
CA TRP A 147 16.03 -3.16 -11.65
C TRP A 147 15.33 -3.93 -12.78
N GLY A 148 14.94 -5.14 -12.49
CA GLY A 148 14.53 -6.18 -13.43
C GLY A 148 13.78 -5.71 -14.68
N LYS A 149 13.86 -6.48 -15.72
CA LYS A 149 13.22 -6.20 -17.03
C LYS A 149 11.70 -6.03 -16.95
N ILE A 150 11.08 -6.45 -15.84
CA ILE A 150 9.63 -6.41 -15.61
C ILE A 150 9.41 -5.69 -14.28
N PRO A 151 8.74 -4.54 -14.26
CA PRO A 151 8.46 -3.81 -13.03
C PRO A 151 7.49 -4.60 -12.13
N GLY A 152 7.60 -4.39 -10.82
CA GLY A 152 6.64 -4.87 -9.85
C GLY A 152 5.30 -4.14 -9.96
N LYS A 153 4.24 -4.76 -9.41
CA LYS A 153 2.87 -4.24 -9.45
C LYS A 153 2.23 -4.31 -8.07
N VAL A 154 1.50 -3.29 -7.72
CA VAL A 154 0.56 -3.32 -6.60
C VAL A 154 -0.82 -2.92 -7.11
N SER A 155 -1.80 -3.76 -6.86
CA SER A 155 -3.19 -3.54 -7.24
C SER A 155 -4.08 -3.63 -6.01
N MET A 156 -4.97 -2.66 -5.83
CA MET A 156 -5.76 -2.51 -4.62
C MET A 156 -7.23 -2.25 -4.92
N VAL A 157 -8.11 -2.93 -4.19
CA VAL A 157 -9.51 -2.54 -4.00
C VAL A 157 -9.61 -1.81 -2.67
N LEU A 158 -10.19 -0.62 -2.67
CA LEU A 158 -10.42 0.22 -1.49
C LEU A 158 -11.90 0.60 -1.45
N ALA A 159 -12.71 -0.15 -0.69
CA ALA A 159 -14.16 -0.04 -0.79
C ALA A 159 -14.87 -0.09 0.56
N ASN A 160 -16.14 0.35 0.57
CA ASN A 160 -17.05 0.24 1.71
C ASN A 160 -16.52 0.84 3.02
N GLY A 161 -15.88 2.02 2.92
CA GLY A 161 -15.32 2.73 4.08
C GLY A 161 -13.96 2.23 4.56
N ALA A 162 -13.32 1.32 3.80
CA ALA A 162 -11.93 0.94 4.07
C ALA A 162 -10.99 2.15 3.92
N VAL A 163 -9.91 2.15 4.71
CA VAL A 163 -8.97 3.27 4.78
C VAL A 163 -7.57 2.82 4.34
N TRP A 164 -6.96 3.58 3.45
CA TRP A 164 -5.52 3.53 3.25
C TRP A 164 -4.89 4.79 3.84
N GLU A 165 -4.23 4.66 5.00
CA GLU A 165 -3.37 5.70 5.55
C GLU A 165 -1.99 5.59 4.90
N HIS A 166 -1.74 6.49 3.94
CA HIS A 166 -0.46 6.60 3.28
C HIS A 166 0.52 7.28 4.22
N LYS A 167 1.26 6.46 4.96
CA LYS A 167 2.24 6.88 5.97
C LYS A 167 3.31 5.81 6.11
N GLN A 168 4.57 6.20 6.07
CA GLN A 168 5.68 5.29 6.30
C GLN A 168 5.60 4.63 7.67
N VAL A 169 5.82 3.33 7.69
CA VAL A 169 5.87 2.52 8.91
C VAL A 169 7.18 1.74 8.91
N GLY A 170 7.93 1.85 10.00
CA GLY A 170 9.23 1.21 10.12
C GLY A 170 10.35 1.98 9.41
N VAL A 171 11.41 1.28 9.05
CA VAL A 171 12.59 1.87 8.42
C VAL A 171 12.40 2.14 6.93
N GLY A 172 11.32 1.63 6.34
CA GLY A 172 10.99 1.79 4.94
C GLY A 172 11.94 1.06 3.98
N TYR A 173 11.62 1.17 2.70
CA TYR A 173 12.47 0.68 1.64
C TYR A 173 13.30 1.84 1.08
N TYR A 174 14.63 1.75 1.21
CA TYR A 174 15.53 2.80 0.81
C TYR A 174 16.45 2.34 -0.32
N HIS A 175 16.56 3.15 -1.35
CA HIS A 175 17.59 3.00 -2.35
C HIS A 175 18.76 3.93 -2.04
N LYS A 176 19.92 3.34 -1.86
CA LYS A 176 21.16 4.08 -1.94
C LYS A 176 21.85 3.75 -3.26
N LYS A 177 22.25 4.78 -4.01
CA LYS A 177 22.99 4.61 -5.25
C LYS A 177 24.16 3.64 -5.04
N GLY A 178 24.13 2.49 -5.74
CA GLY A 178 25.22 1.51 -5.72
C GLY A 178 25.30 0.58 -4.51
N ALA A 179 24.28 0.57 -3.63
CA ALA A 179 24.24 -0.35 -2.49
C ALA A 179 23.11 -1.38 -2.67
N ASP A 180 23.44 -2.65 -2.48
CA ASP A 180 22.42 -3.68 -2.34
C ASP A 180 21.65 -3.48 -1.03
N PHE A 181 20.32 -3.62 -1.09
CA PHE A 181 19.51 -3.58 0.10
C PHE A 181 19.67 -4.91 0.85
N ASN A 182 20.10 -4.82 2.09
CA ASN A 182 20.18 -5.97 2.98
C ASN A 182 19.93 -5.54 4.42
N TYR A 183 19.83 -6.50 5.34
CA TYR A 183 19.57 -6.24 6.75
C TYR A 183 20.51 -5.20 7.37
N LYS A 184 21.80 -5.20 7.02
CA LYS A 184 22.79 -4.26 7.55
C LYS A 184 22.64 -2.84 7.00
N ASN A 185 22.03 -2.71 5.84
CA ASN A 185 21.82 -1.45 5.13
C ASN A 185 20.39 -0.90 5.25
N ARG A 186 19.50 -1.62 5.93
CA ARG A 186 18.13 -1.14 6.14
C ARG A 186 18.12 0.23 6.84
N GLY A 187 17.22 1.10 6.43
CA GLY A 187 17.15 2.45 6.95
C GLY A 187 18.30 3.38 6.58
N LYS A 188 19.21 2.92 5.69
CA LYS A 188 20.30 3.74 5.18
C LYS A 188 20.04 4.08 3.71
N GLY A 189 19.90 5.34 3.40
CA GLY A 189 19.68 5.81 2.04
C GLY A 189 18.49 6.74 1.94
N GLU A 190 18.09 7.04 0.72
CA GLU A 190 16.95 7.89 0.44
C GLU A 190 15.67 7.07 0.40
N SER A 191 14.64 7.55 1.08
CA SER A 191 13.30 6.99 0.98
C SER A 191 12.72 7.22 -0.40
N ILE A 192 11.93 6.28 -0.90
CA ILE A 192 11.33 6.35 -2.23
C ILE A 192 9.86 6.72 -2.17
N ASP A 193 9.41 7.44 -3.19
CA ASP A 193 8.01 7.79 -3.38
C ASP A 193 7.14 6.54 -3.60
N SER A 194 5.86 6.67 -3.30
CA SER A 194 4.90 5.59 -3.45
C SER A 194 4.39 5.47 -4.89
N HIS A 195 4.10 4.23 -5.27
CA HIS A 195 3.54 3.91 -6.57
C HIS A 195 2.54 2.75 -6.48
N VAL A 196 1.36 2.94 -7.06
CA VAL A 196 0.30 1.91 -7.18
C VAL A 196 -0.04 1.75 -8.65
N THR A 197 -0.04 0.52 -9.13
CA THR A 197 -0.34 0.19 -10.53
C THR A 197 -1.82 0.35 -10.85
N SER A 198 -2.71 -0.08 -9.93
CA SER A 198 -4.15 0.12 -10.07
C SER A 198 -4.83 0.29 -8.72
N LEU A 199 -5.74 1.24 -8.63
CA LEU A 199 -6.61 1.47 -7.50
C LEU A 199 -8.06 1.51 -7.97
N ARG A 200 -8.86 0.55 -7.50
CA ARG A 200 -10.31 0.53 -7.67
C ARG A 200 -10.95 0.92 -6.35
N ALA A 201 -11.74 1.98 -6.35
CA ALA A 201 -12.36 2.49 -5.15
C ALA A 201 -13.89 2.52 -5.27
N ASP A 202 -14.58 2.17 -4.19
CA ASP A 202 -16.01 2.40 -4.01
C ASP A 202 -16.26 2.87 -2.58
N LYS A 203 -16.38 4.18 -2.39
CA LYS A 203 -16.49 4.82 -1.05
C LYS A 203 -15.29 4.50 -0.14
N GLY A 204 -14.12 4.27 -0.71
CA GLY A 204 -12.86 4.13 0.02
C GLY A 204 -12.32 5.48 0.47
N ILE A 205 -11.38 5.44 1.40
CA ILE A 205 -10.73 6.63 1.95
C ILE A 205 -9.22 6.49 1.80
N LEU A 206 -8.61 7.42 1.06
CA LEU A 206 -7.17 7.60 1.02
C LEU A 206 -6.81 8.76 1.94
N LEU A 207 -6.12 8.45 3.03
CA LEU A 207 -5.62 9.41 3.98
C LEU A 207 -4.14 9.70 3.68
N GLN A 208 -3.85 10.85 3.07
CA GLN A 208 -2.48 11.25 2.78
C GLN A 208 -1.87 11.93 4.00
N ASN A 209 -0.98 11.21 4.67
CA ASN A 209 -0.34 11.61 5.91
C ASN A 209 1.19 11.38 5.87
N ASP A 210 1.79 11.57 4.68
CA ASP A 210 3.21 11.31 4.47
C ASP A 210 3.81 12.35 3.51
N PRO A 211 5.06 12.79 3.69
CA PRO A 211 5.72 13.71 2.78
C PRO A 211 6.07 13.09 1.41
N HIS A 212 6.03 11.75 1.27
CA HIS A 212 6.31 11.10 0.00
C HIS A 212 5.18 11.30 -0.99
N LYS A 213 5.54 11.51 -2.26
CA LYS A 213 4.61 11.53 -3.38
C LYS A 213 3.97 10.16 -3.56
N LEU A 214 2.70 10.15 -3.90
CA LEU A 214 1.97 8.96 -4.32
C LEU A 214 1.57 9.08 -5.79
N THR A 215 1.99 8.13 -6.61
CA THR A 215 1.54 8.01 -8.00
C THR A 215 0.63 6.79 -8.13
N ILE A 216 -0.54 6.98 -8.73
CA ILE A 216 -1.51 5.93 -9.07
C ILE A 216 -1.60 5.89 -10.59
N ASP A 217 -1.18 4.77 -11.22
CA ASP A 217 -1.19 4.69 -12.68
C ASP A 217 -2.61 4.62 -13.24
N LYS A 218 -3.45 3.73 -12.70
CA LYS A 218 -4.83 3.55 -13.13
C LYS A 218 -5.79 3.65 -11.96
N TYR A 219 -6.77 4.50 -12.09
CA TYR A 219 -7.79 4.74 -11.08
C TYR A 219 -9.19 4.49 -11.64
N GLU A 220 -10.03 3.83 -10.86
CA GLU A 220 -11.44 3.57 -11.19
C GLU A 220 -12.32 3.74 -9.96
N GLY A 221 -13.46 4.40 -10.12
CA GLY A 221 -14.51 4.52 -9.11
C GLY A 221 -14.50 5.83 -8.33
N ASN A 222 -14.75 5.75 -7.02
CA ASN A 222 -14.87 6.94 -6.19
C ASN A 222 -14.19 6.75 -4.83
N MET A 223 -13.44 7.74 -4.39
CA MET A 223 -12.82 7.78 -3.08
C MET A 223 -12.86 9.17 -2.47
N LYS A 224 -12.74 9.22 -1.15
CA LYS A 224 -12.36 10.44 -0.45
C LYS A 224 -10.84 10.49 -0.35
N LEU A 225 -10.25 11.63 -0.71
CA LEU A 225 -8.86 11.95 -0.44
C LEU A 225 -8.81 12.94 0.71
N VAL A 226 -8.25 12.51 1.82
CA VAL A 226 -8.09 13.32 3.03
C VAL A 226 -6.61 13.65 3.19
N TYR A 227 -6.29 14.94 3.28
CA TYR A 227 -4.97 15.40 3.67
C TYR A 227 -4.94 15.62 5.18
N GLU A 228 -4.17 14.80 5.88
CA GLU A 228 -3.93 14.97 7.32
C GLU A 228 -2.71 15.84 7.58
N HIS A 229 -2.75 16.52 8.71
CA HIS A 229 -1.68 17.41 9.14
C HIS A 229 -1.39 17.21 10.62
N GLU A 230 -0.30 16.54 10.94
CA GLU A 230 0.06 16.19 12.33
C GLU A 230 0.51 17.41 13.16
N ASN A 231 0.99 18.47 12.53
CA ASN A 231 1.47 19.68 13.21
C ASN A 231 0.87 20.90 12.52
N ALA A 232 -0.32 21.21 12.91
CA ALA A 232 -1.11 22.25 12.27
C ALA A 232 -0.53 23.63 12.43
N GLY A 233 0.07 24.12 11.38
CA GLY A 233 0.22 25.54 11.14
C GLY A 233 -1.07 26.17 10.60
N THR A 234 -1.14 27.48 10.65
CA THR A 234 -2.27 28.25 10.08
C THR A 234 -2.05 28.60 8.61
N LYS A 235 -0.94 28.19 8.03
CA LYS A 235 -0.53 28.53 6.67
C LYS A 235 -0.51 27.31 5.76
N ALA A 236 -0.79 27.53 4.50
CA ALA A 236 -0.79 26.48 3.48
C ALA A 236 0.58 25.78 3.33
N GLU A 237 1.67 26.53 3.47
CA GLU A 237 3.03 26.03 3.43
C GLU A 237 3.42 25.10 4.60
N ASP A 238 2.63 25.08 5.66
CA ASP A 238 2.85 24.19 6.80
C ASP A 238 2.43 22.73 6.51
N TYR A 239 1.66 22.53 5.44
CA TYR A 239 1.28 21.19 4.98
C TYR A 239 2.46 20.51 4.27
N LYS A 240 3.06 19.53 4.94
CA LYS A 240 4.23 18.80 4.45
C LYS A 240 3.91 17.45 3.81
N THR A 241 2.66 17.22 3.45
CA THR A 241 2.25 16.00 2.76
C THR A 241 2.69 16.01 1.30
N GLY A 242 3.04 14.83 0.78
CA GLY A 242 3.42 14.66 -0.61
C GLY A 242 2.23 14.80 -1.57
N ASP A 243 2.52 15.05 -2.83
CA ASP A 243 1.52 15.13 -3.89
C ASP A 243 0.89 13.76 -4.15
N VAL A 244 -0.39 13.74 -4.51
CA VAL A 244 -1.06 12.57 -5.07
C VAL A 244 -1.27 12.81 -6.56
N HIS A 245 -0.73 11.93 -7.38
CA HIS A 245 -0.79 12.00 -8.82
C HIS A 245 -1.51 10.78 -9.40
N ILE A 246 -2.66 10.98 -10.03
CA ILE A 246 -3.41 9.95 -10.76
C ILE A 246 -3.15 10.14 -12.26
N LYS A 247 -2.49 9.18 -12.89
CA LYS A 247 -2.12 9.29 -14.32
C LYS A 247 -3.30 9.06 -15.25
N GLU A 248 -4.09 8.02 -14.97
CA GLU A 248 -5.24 7.64 -15.76
C GLU A 248 -6.44 7.37 -14.86
N ALA A 249 -7.59 7.94 -15.19
CA ALA A 249 -8.83 7.65 -14.51
C ALA A 249 -9.85 7.09 -15.49
N ALA A 250 -10.56 6.05 -15.08
CA ALA A 250 -11.65 5.49 -15.86
C ALA A 250 -12.80 6.51 -15.97
N LYS A 251 -13.59 6.38 -17.03
CA LYS A 251 -14.79 7.22 -17.23
C LYS A 251 -15.71 7.13 -16.01
N ASN A 252 -16.29 8.26 -15.60
CA ASN A 252 -17.15 8.40 -14.43
C ASN A 252 -16.46 8.18 -13.06
N SER A 253 -15.15 8.15 -13.05
CA SER A 253 -14.40 8.15 -11.77
C SER A 253 -14.40 9.55 -11.14
N SER A 254 -14.31 9.60 -9.83
CA SER A 254 -14.26 10.84 -9.06
C SER A 254 -13.39 10.74 -7.81
N VAL A 255 -12.85 11.85 -7.37
CA VAL A 255 -12.14 12.01 -6.10
C VAL A 255 -12.75 13.18 -5.35
N THR A 256 -13.22 12.93 -4.12
CA THR A 256 -13.68 13.99 -3.23
C THR A 256 -12.56 14.34 -2.27
N MET A 257 -11.98 15.52 -2.44
CA MET A 257 -10.90 15.99 -1.57
C MET A 257 -11.46 16.62 -0.30
N VAL A 258 -10.93 16.21 0.84
CA VAL A 258 -11.33 16.69 2.15
C VAL A 258 -10.08 17.07 2.93
N THR A 259 -10.14 18.18 3.66
CA THR A 259 -9.09 18.55 4.62
C THR A 259 -9.51 18.06 6.00
N ASP A 260 -8.61 17.44 6.71
CA ASP A 260 -8.75 17.27 8.16
C ASP A 260 -8.22 18.53 8.84
N ASN A 261 -9.11 19.23 9.53
CA ASN A 261 -8.78 20.45 10.28
C ASN A 261 -8.37 20.14 11.72
N SER A 262 -8.19 18.89 12.09
CA SER A 262 -7.77 18.51 13.42
C SER A 262 -6.35 19.08 13.69
N GLY A 263 -6.28 19.93 14.70
CA GLY A 263 -5.05 20.59 15.07
C GLY A 263 -4.70 21.87 14.29
N ILE A 264 -5.49 22.28 13.30
CA ILE A 264 -5.34 23.58 12.60
C ILE A 264 -6.28 24.59 13.23
N THR A 265 -5.72 25.69 13.75
CA THR A 265 -6.51 26.84 14.21
C THR A 265 -6.61 27.84 13.05
N MET A 266 -7.74 27.88 12.35
CA MET A 266 -8.02 28.85 11.31
C MET A 266 -9.01 29.88 11.82
N THR A 267 -8.68 31.14 11.64
CA THR A 267 -9.44 32.25 12.23
C THR A 267 -10.27 33.02 11.21
N ASP A 268 -10.07 32.79 9.92
CA ASP A 268 -10.82 33.43 8.84
C ASP A 268 -10.93 32.57 7.58
N ASP A 269 -11.95 32.85 6.75
CA ASP A 269 -12.24 32.11 5.52
C ASP A 269 -11.12 32.18 4.49
N LYS A 270 -10.29 33.24 4.50
CA LYS A 270 -9.18 33.38 3.56
C LYS A 270 -8.05 32.40 3.86
N GLN A 271 -7.79 32.11 5.14
CA GLN A 271 -6.82 31.10 5.52
C GLN A 271 -7.28 29.71 5.06
N VAL A 272 -8.54 29.36 5.33
CA VAL A 272 -9.13 28.10 4.87
C VAL A 272 -9.05 27.99 3.35
N TYR A 273 -9.43 29.03 2.61
CA TYR A 273 -9.38 29.05 1.16
C TYR A 273 -7.95 28.85 0.61
N ASN A 274 -6.95 29.50 1.19
CA ASN A 274 -5.56 29.37 0.76
C ASN A 274 -5.02 27.94 0.99
N VAL A 275 -5.36 27.33 2.13
CA VAL A 275 -4.99 25.95 2.42
C VAL A 275 -5.64 24.98 1.43
N LEU A 276 -6.94 25.13 1.18
CA LEU A 276 -7.67 24.30 0.21
C LEU A 276 -7.10 24.42 -1.20
N ASN A 277 -6.75 25.63 -1.66
CA ASN A 277 -6.12 25.83 -2.96
C ASN A 277 -4.75 25.13 -3.04
N THR A 278 -3.95 25.19 -1.99
CA THR A 278 -2.65 24.51 -1.96
C THR A 278 -2.83 23.01 -2.02
N LEU A 279 -3.78 22.45 -1.24
CA LEU A 279 -4.08 21.03 -1.26
C LEU A 279 -4.66 20.57 -2.60
N ALA A 280 -5.53 21.39 -3.23
CA ALA A 280 -6.03 21.10 -4.57
C ALA A 280 -4.91 21.01 -5.61
N GLY A 281 -3.88 21.86 -5.48
CA GLY A 281 -2.70 21.81 -6.34
C GLY A 281 -1.81 20.57 -6.13
N LYS A 282 -1.96 19.86 -4.99
CA LYS A 282 -1.24 18.61 -4.72
C LYS A 282 -1.90 17.39 -5.36
N LEU A 283 -3.14 17.48 -5.81
CA LEU A 283 -3.83 16.44 -6.55
C LEU A 283 -3.79 16.77 -8.04
N TYR A 284 -3.03 15.97 -8.80
CA TYR A 284 -3.08 16.00 -10.25
C TYR A 284 -3.91 14.82 -10.76
N TYR A 285 -4.90 15.13 -11.59
CA TYR A 285 -5.84 14.15 -12.10
C TYR A 285 -5.86 14.20 -13.64
N GLU A 286 -5.34 13.16 -14.26
CA GLU A 286 -5.40 12.97 -15.71
C GLU A 286 -6.61 12.10 -16.05
N ALA A 287 -7.62 12.69 -16.65
CA ALA A 287 -8.76 11.93 -17.17
C ALA A 287 -8.30 11.00 -18.29
N TYR A 288 -8.73 9.77 -18.21
CA TYR A 288 -8.54 8.81 -19.30
C TYR A 288 -9.30 9.32 -20.53
N LYS A 289 -8.57 9.72 -21.54
CA LYS A 289 -9.15 10.06 -22.85
C LYS A 289 -9.54 8.75 -23.54
N ASN A 290 -10.75 8.29 -23.26
CA ASN A 290 -11.39 7.33 -24.15
C ASN A 290 -11.60 8.02 -25.48
N GLY A 291 -10.84 7.65 -26.50
CA GLY A 291 -10.91 8.07 -27.85
C GLY A 291 -12.19 8.80 -28.29
N GLU A 292 -12.23 10.09 -28.07
CA GLU A 292 -12.94 10.99 -28.92
C GLU A 292 -11.99 11.48 -30.03
#